data_4a9268707480091d39d286a74ec24ea2
#
_entry.id   4a9268707480091d39d286a74ec24ea2
#
_cell.length_a   1.000
_cell.length_b   1.000
_cell.length_c   1.000
_cell.angle_alpha   90.00
_cell.angle_beta   90.00
_cell.angle_gamma   90.00
#
_symmetry.space_group_name_H-M   'P 1'
#
loop_
_entity.id
_entity.type
_entity.pdbx_description
1 polymer ?
#
loop_
_entity_poly.entity_id
_entity_poly.type
_entity_poly.pdbx_seq_one_letter_code
_entity_poly.pdbx_strand_id
1 'polypeptide(L)'
;MAYIKNLKFKKMKKILSILLVLFSLNLISQESELKWHTDVTKAINISMETEKPLFFFFTGSDWCGWCIRLQKEVFFKPEFAKWANENLVLVELDFPRRKKLDESLRQQNDNLRQMFGVRGYPTGWIVVPEIEDKQVNFKRLGSQGYVKGGPSAWIAEANKILMKK
;
A
#
# COMPACT_ATOMS: atom_id res chain seq x y z
N MET A 1 54.54 21.95 24.58
CA MET A 1 53.99 20.98 23.55
C MET A 1 52.73 20.23 23.94
N ALA A 2 52.46 19.97 25.21
CA ALA A 2 51.26 19.23 25.68
C ALA A 2 49.93 20.00 25.51
N TYR A 3 49.91 21.32 25.64
CA TYR A 3 48.71 22.15 25.58
C TYR A 3 48.04 22.18 24.19
N ILE A 4 48.84 22.22 23.12
CA ILE A 4 48.35 22.23 21.73
C ILE A 4 47.74 20.87 21.34
N LYS A 5 48.28 19.76 21.86
CA LYS A 5 47.72 18.41 21.66
C LYS A 5 46.34 18.27 22.27
N ASN A 6 46.14 18.84 23.47
CA ASN A 6 44.86 18.76 24.19
C ASN A 6 43.74 19.58 23.52
N LEU A 7 44.11 20.73 22.91
CA LEU A 7 43.13 21.55 22.16
C LEU A 7 42.68 20.90 20.85
N LYS A 8 43.60 20.24 20.13
CA LYS A 8 43.26 19.47 18.92
C LYS A 8 42.34 18.28 19.25
N PHE A 9 42.60 17.58 20.35
CA PHE A 9 41.80 16.44 20.79
C PHE A 9 40.39 16.85 21.23
N LYS A 10 40.21 17.99 21.89
CA LYS A 10 38.89 18.54 22.26
C LYS A 10 38.09 18.99 21.02
N LYS A 11 38.75 19.65 20.04
CA LYS A 11 38.10 20.02 18.76
C LYS A 11 37.66 18.78 17.96
N MET A 12 38.50 17.77 17.90
CA MET A 12 38.22 16.51 17.17
C MET A 12 37.04 15.75 17.80
N LYS A 13 36.93 15.69 19.14
CA LYS A 13 35.78 15.10 19.82
C LYS A 13 34.49 15.86 19.56
N LYS A 14 34.50 17.21 19.52
CA LYS A 14 33.32 18.02 19.18
C LYS A 14 32.88 17.81 17.72
N ILE A 15 33.81 17.73 16.80
CA ILE A 15 33.50 17.48 15.36
C ILE A 15 32.91 16.07 15.19
N LEU A 16 33.48 15.08 15.88
CA LEU A 16 32.97 13.70 15.84
C LEU A 16 31.55 13.59 16.43
N SER A 17 31.27 14.32 17.53
CA SER A 17 29.94 14.35 18.13
C SER A 17 28.92 15.04 17.21
N ILE A 18 29.29 16.12 16.50
CA ILE A 18 28.43 16.80 15.55
C ILE A 18 28.15 15.92 14.33
N LEU A 19 29.15 15.21 13.81
CA LEU A 19 29.00 14.24 12.72
C LEU A 19 28.07 13.07 13.10
N LEU A 20 28.18 12.59 14.37
CA LEU A 20 27.30 11.51 14.85
C LEU A 20 25.83 11.98 14.97
N VAL A 21 25.59 13.21 15.40
CA VAL A 21 24.25 13.79 15.48
C VAL A 21 23.67 14.05 14.08
N LEU A 22 24.47 14.53 13.14
CA LEU A 22 24.04 14.74 11.77
C LEU A 22 23.74 13.41 11.04
N PHE A 23 24.46 12.34 11.37
CA PHE A 23 24.19 11.01 10.81
C PHE A 23 22.88 10.40 11.36
N SER A 24 22.56 10.65 12.62
CA SER A 24 21.30 10.16 13.22
C SER A 24 20.05 10.87 12.68
N LEU A 25 20.17 12.09 12.15
CA LEU A 25 19.04 12.84 11.57
C LEU A 25 18.61 12.31 10.19
N ASN A 26 19.48 11.58 9.49
CA ASN A 26 19.13 10.99 8.18
C ASN A 26 18.36 9.66 8.27
N LEU A 27 18.17 9.10 9.46
CA LEU A 27 17.45 7.83 9.65
C LEU A 27 15.92 8.00 9.78
N ILE A 28 15.38 9.23 9.72
CA ILE A 28 13.98 9.51 10.08
C ILE A 28 13.06 9.65 8.86
N SER A 29 13.53 9.58 7.62
CA SER A 29 12.66 9.79 6.46
C SER A 29 12.90 8.77 5.34
N GLN A 30 12.68 7.50 5.62
CA GLN A 30 12.18 6.61 4.57
C GLN A 30 10.66 6.53 4.73
N GLU A 31 9.98 7.56 4.22
CA GLU A 31 8.57 7.45 3.89
C GLU A 31 8.48 6.36 2.82
N SER A 32 8.07 5.15 3.23
CA SER A 32 7.98 4.02 2.33
C SER A 32 6.91 4.34 1.29
N GLU A 33 7.35 4.56 0.06
CA GLU A 33 6.47 4.81 -1.07
C GLU A 33 5.41 3.71 -1.15
N LEU A 34 4.14 4.10 -1.21
CA LEU A 34 3.02 3.17 -1.29
C LEU A 34 3.01 2.51 -2.65
N LYS A 35 3.23 1.20 -2.68
CA LYS A 35 3.32 0.46 -3.94
C LYS A 35 2.00 -0.19 -4.31
N TRP A 36 1.42 0.27 -5.43
CA TRP A 36 0.29 -0.36 -6.07
C TRP A 36 0.74 -1.27 -7.22
N HIS A 37 0.23 -2.49 -7.23
CA HIS A 37 0.44 -3.45 -8.32
C HIS A 37 -0.75 -3.42 -9.27
N THR A 38 -0.50 -3.70 -10.55
CA THR A 38 -1.55 -3.89 -11.56
C THR A 38 -1.61 -5.32 -12.05
N ASP A 39 -0.49 -6.04 -11.96
CA ASP A 39 -0.36 -7.47 -12.29
C ASP A 39 -0.73 -8.31 -11.05
N VAL A 40 -1.87 -8.99 -11.13
CA VAL A 40 -2.41 -9.79 -10.02
C VAL A 40 -1.54 -11.03 -9.75
N THR A 41 -0.94 -11.62 -10.76
CA THR A 41 -0.06 -12.78 -10.57
C THR A 41 1.17 -12.41 -9.74
N LYS A 42 1.79 -11.28 -10.03
CA LYS A 42 2.90 -10.76 -9.21
C LYS A 42 2.46 -10.44 -7.79
N ALA A 43 1.29 -9.83 -7.64
CA ALA A 43 0.75 -9.49 -6.33
C ALA A 43 0.45 -10.74 -5.48
N ILE A 44 -0.06 -11.81 -6.09
CA ILE A 44 -0.29 -13.11 -5.43
C ILE A 44 1.02 -13.67 -4.90
N ASN A 45 2.09 -13.71 -5.70
CA ASN A 45 3.39 -14.20 -5.26
C ASN A 45 3.91 -13.41 -4.06
N ILE A 46 3.83 -12.06 -4.10
CA ILE A 46 4.23 -11.20 -2.99
C ILE A 46 3.36 -11.47 -1.75
N SER A 47 2.05 -11.63 -1.92
CA SER A 47 1.13 -11.95 -0.83
C SER A 47 1.49 -13.27 -0.16
N MET A 48 1.84 -14.30 -0.92
CA MET A 48 2.25 -15.59 -0.40
C MET A 48 3.61 -15.52 0.31
N GLU A 49 4.57 -14.80 -0.25
CA GLU A 49 5.90 -14.62 0.35
C GLU A 49 5.87 -13.81 1.66
N THR A 50 4.99 -12.82 1.72
CA THR A 50 4.91 -11.89 2.87
C THR A 50 3.79 -12.23 3.85
N GLU A 51 2.96 -13.23 3.54
CA GLU A 51 1.76 -13.62 4.29
C GLU A 51 0.73 -12.49 4.49
N LYS A 52 0.83 -11.42 3.68
CA LYS A 52 -0.09 -10.29 3.72
C LYS A 52 -1.27 -10.53 2.78
N PRO A 53 -2.52 -10.25 3.21
CA PRO A 53 -3.67 -10.26 2.32
C PRO A 53 -3.52 -9.29 1.15
N LEU A 54 -4.17 -9.62 0.03
CA LEU A 54 -4.33 -8.71 -1.09
C LEU A 54 -5.47 -7.73 -0.81
N PHE A 55 -5.27 -6.48 -1.20
CA PHE A 55 -6.35 -5.50 -1.31
C PHE A 55 -6.61 -5.19 -2.78
N PHE A 56 -7.71 -5.68 -3.32
CA PHE A 56 -8.16 -5.40 -4.68
C PHE A 56 -9.00 -4.14 -4.70
N PHE A 57 -8.46 -3.08 -5.31
CA PHE A 57 -9.15 -1.80 -5.46
C PHE A 57 -9.71 -1.66 -6.88
N PHE A 58 -11.00 -1.92 -7.03
CA PHE A 58 -11.73 -1.70 -8.27
C PHE A 58 -12.09 -0.23 -8.40
N THR A 59 -11.57 0.42 -9.45
CA THR A 59 -11.64 1.87 -9.63
C THR A 59 -11.89 2.27 -11.07
N GLY A 60 -12.27 3.53 -11.29
CA GLY A 60 -12.31 4.19 -12.59
C GLY A 60 -11.49 5.48 -12.51
N SER A 61 -10.18 5.35 -12.75
CA SER A 61 -9.18 6.38 -12.43
C SER A 61 -9.45 7.75 -13.07
N ASP A 62 -10.08 7.77 -14.25
CA ASP A 62 -10.27 8.99 -15.06
C ASP A 62 -11.71 9.51 -15.11
N TRP A 63 -12.66 8.83 -14.42
CA TRP A 63 -14.07 9.24 -14.46
C TRP A 63 -14.83 9.07 -13.12
N CYS A 64 -14.37 8.19 -12.22
CA CYS A 64 -15.08 7.89 -10.98
C CYS A 64 -14.76 8.92 -9.88
N GLY A 65 -15.63 9.90 -9.68
CA GLY A 65 -15.43 10.97 -8.69
C GLY A 65 -15.24 10.46 -7.25
N TRP A 66 -15.98 9.43 -6.84
CA TRP A 66 -15.84 8.82 -5.51
C TRP A 66 -14.53 8.04 -5.36
N CYS A 67 -14.00 7.44 -6.45
CA CYS A 67 -12.70 6.79 -6.43
C CYS A 67 -11.58 7.80 -6.23
N ILE A 68 -11.62 8.90 -7.00
CA ILE A 68 -10.66 10.02 -6.88
C ILE A 68 -10.70 10.61 -5.47
N ARG A 69 -11.89 10.75 -4.91
CA ARG A 69 -12.09 11.24 -3.55
C ARG A 69 -11.46 10.31 -2.51
N LEU A 70 -11.73 9.00 -2.60
CA LEU A 70 -11.14 7.99 -1.72
C LEU A 70 -9.61 8.01 -1.75
N GLN A 71 -9.03 8.09 -2.95
CA GLN A 71 -7.57 8.20 -3.10
C GLN A 71 -7.04 9.46 -2.41
N LYS A 72 -7.64 10.63 -2.65
CA LYS A 72 -7.18 11.92 -2.08
C LYS A 72 -7.36 12.00 -0.56
N GLU A 73 -8.47 11.52 -0.04
CA GLU A 73 -8.81 11.63 1.38
C GLU A 73 -8.18 10.52 2.22
N VAL A 74 -7.83 9.37 1.63
CA VAL A 74 -7.33 8.19 2.35
C VAL A 74 -6.00 7.71 1.79
N PHE A 75 -5.97 7.21 0.54
CA PHE A 75 -4.82 6.44 0.05
C PHE A 75 -3.55 7.26 -0.15
N PHE A 76 -3.67 8.55 -0.45
CA PHE A 76 -2.52 9.46 -0.59
C PHE A 76 -2.05 10.05 0.75
N LYS A 77 -2.55 9.54 1.88
CA LYS A 77 -2.15 10.03 3.20
C LYS A 77 -1.04 9.15 3.78
N PRO A 78 -0.02 9.75 4.42
CA PRO A 78 1.09 9.02 5.03
C PRO A 78 0.64 7.95 6.03
N GLU A 79 -0.42 8.25 6.79
CA GLU A 79 -1.02 7.32 7.75
C GLU A 79 -1.51 6.04 7.07
N PHE A 80 -2.20 6.16 5.93
CA PHE A 80 -2.63 5.00 5.16
C PHE A 80 -1.43 4.26 4.55
N ALA A 81 -0.46 5.00 3.99
CA ALA A 81 0.72 4.39 3.37
C ALA A 81 1.50 3.54 4.37
N LYS A 82 1.74 4.06 5.58
CA LYS A 82 2.40 3.33 6.65
C LYS A 82 1.64 2.05 7.00
N TRP A 83 0.35 2.18 7.32
CA TRP A 83 -0.48 1.04 7.69
C TRP A 83 -0.60 0.00 6.58
N ALA A 84 -0.83 0.44 5.34
CA ALA A 84 -1.02 -0.46 4.20
C ALA A 84 0.25 -1.26 3.88
N ASN A 85 1.42 -0.63 3.92
CA ASN A 85 2.70 -1.31 3.72
C ASN A 85 2.96 -2.42 4.76
N GLU A 86 2.45 -2.26 5.97
CA GLU A 86 2.60 -3.27 7.03
C GLU A 86 1.58 -4.41 6.88
N ASN A 87 0.38 -4.15 6.36
CA ASN A 87 -0.77 -5.05 6.47
C ASN A 87 -1.27 -5.64 5.16
N LEU A 88 -0.98 -5.04 4.01
CA LEU A 88 -1.60 -5.42 2.74
C LEU A 88 -0.60 -5.44 1.57
N VAL A 89 -0.95 -6.20 0.54
CA VAL A 89 -0.41 -6.06 -0.81
C VAL A 89 -1.48 -5.40 -1.67
N LEU A 90 -1.20 -4.19 -2.17
CA LEU A 90 -2.19 -3.36 -2.85
C LEU A 90 -2.22 -3.66 -4.35
N VAL A 91 -3.42 -3.85 -4.89
CA VAL A 91 -3.66 -4.11 -6.31
C VAL A 91 -4.71 -3.15 -6.84
N GLU A 92 -4.34 -2.34 -7.83
CA GLU A 92 -5.27 -1.45 -8.54
C GLU A 92 -5.85 -2.19 -9.75
N LEU A 93 -7.16 -2.31 -9.78
CA LEU A 93 -7.94 -2.88 -10.88
C LEU A 93 -8.72 -1.74 -11.53
N ASP A 94 -8.06 -1.03 -12.46
CA ASP A 94 -8.62 0.16 -13.11
C ASP A 94 -9.52 -0.18 -14.30
N PHE A 95 -10.59 0.60 -14.45
CA PHE A 95 -11.56 0.55 -15.55
C PHE A 95 -11.69 1.93 -16.18
N PRO A 96 -10.66 2.42 -16.86
CA PRO A 96 -10.65 3.76 -17.42
C PRO A 96 -11.59 3.86 -18.64
N ARG A 97 -12.07 5.07 -18.92
CA ARG A 97 -12.88 5.39 -20.11
C ARG A 97 -12.09 6.13 -21.20
N ARG A 98 -11.07 6.87 -20.80
CA ARG A 98 -10.26 7.73 -21.70
C ARG A 98 -8.91 7.09 -22.03
N LYS A 99 -8.35 6.29 -21.12
CA LYS A 99 -7.10 5.56 -21.33
C LYS A 99 -7.40 4.17 -21.87
N LYS A 100 -6.55 3.67 -22.76
CA LYS A 100 -6.59 2.25 -23.16
C LYS A 100 -5.66 1.48 -22.24
N LEU A 101 -6.16 0.36 -21.74
CA LEU A 101 -5.35 -0.67 -21.08
C LEU A 101 -4.90 -1.69 -22.12
N ASP A 102 -3.76 -2.35 -21.85
CA ASP A 102 -3.39 -3.54 -22.60
C ASP A 102 -4.47 -4.60 -22.47
N GLU A 103 -4.69 -5.35 -23.54
CA GLU A 103 -5.79 -6.32 -23.63
C GLU A 103 -5.74 -7.36 -22.50
N SER A 104 -4.53 -7.88 -22.19
CA SER A 104 -4.32 -8.84 -21.10
C SER A 104 -4.71 -8.27 -19.73
N LEU A 105 -4.33 -7.02 -19.48
CA LEU A 105 -4.67 -6.34 -18.23
C LEU A 105 -6.18 -6.04 -18.15
N ARG A 106 -6.79 -5.62 -19.25
CA ARG A 106 -8.24 -5.42 -19.32
C ARG A 106 -8.99 -6.71 -19.02
N GLN A 107 -8.59 -7.80 -19.64
CA GLN A 107 -9.20 -9.12 -19.43
C GLN A 107 -9.03 -9.62 -18.00
N GLN A 108 -7.84 -9.45 -17.40
CA GLN A 108 -7.59 -9.74 -15.99
C GLN A 108 -8.57 -8.99 -15.09
N ASN A 109 -8.70 -7.67 -15.30
CA ASN A 109 -9.56 -6.82 -14.48
C ASN A 109 -11.04 -7.19 -14.65
N ASP A 110 -11.50 -7.43 -15.87
CA ASP A 110 -12.87 -7.86 -16.16
C ASP A 110 -13.20 -9.20 -15.52
N ASN A 111 -12.31 -10.19 -15.59
CA ASN A 111 -12.48 -11.49 -14.95
C ASN A 111 -12.63 -11.35 -13.41
N LEU A 112 -11.77 -10.56 -12.78
CA LEU A 112 -11.85 -10.32 -11.34
C LEU A 112 -13.11 -9.53 -10.97
N ARG A 113 -13.49 -8.52 -11.77
CA ARG A 113 -14.74 -7.78 -11.55
C ARG A 113 -15.96 -8.72 -11.54
N GLN A 114 -16.01 -9.66 -12.48
CA GLN A 114 -17.08 -10.66 -12.54
C GLN A 114 -17.00 -11.63 -11.36
N MET A 115 -15.81 -12.17 -11.08
CA MET A 115 -15.58 -13.10 -9.97
C MET A 115 -16.01 -12.52 -8.63
N PHE A 116 -15.72 -11.24 -8.38
CA PHE A 116 -16.08 -10.55 -7.14
C PHE A 116 -17.46 -9.90 -7.16
N GLY A 117 -18.21 -10.01 -8.26
CA GLY A 117 -19.56 -9.45 -8.39
C GLY A 117 -19.60 -7.93 -8.23
N VAL A 118 -18.55 -7.23 -8.67
CA VAL A 118 -18.44 -5.78 -8.49
C VAL A 118 -19.41 -5.05 -9.42
N ARG A 119 -20.33 -4.28 -8.82
CA ARG A 119 -21.40 -3.55 -9.53
C ARG A 119 -21.22 -2.04 -9.52
N GLY A 120 -20.26 -1.52 -8.76
CA GLY A 120 -20.02 -0.09 -8.63
C GLY A 120 -18.62 0.23 -8.15
N TYR A 121 -18.26 1.50 -8.20
CA TYR A 121 -16.93 2.00 -7.83
C TYR A 121 -17.04 3.20 -6.89
N PRO A 122 -16.09 3.35 -5.93
CA PRO A 122 -15.01 2.42 -5.61
C PRO A 122 -15.53 1.18 -4.88
N THR A 123 -14.92 0.03 -5.15
CA THR A 123 -15.10 -1.20 -4.36
C THR A 123 -13.71 -1.74 -4.02
N GLY A 124 -13.46 -2.01 -2.75
CA GLY A 124 -12.25 -2.68 -2.27
C GLY A 124 -12.59 -4.04 -1.70
N TRP A 125 -11.84 -5.09 -2.06
CA TRP A 125 -11.91 -6.41 -1.46
C TRP A 125 -10.59 -6.74 -0.77
N ILE A 126 -10.65 -7.22 0.47
CA ILE A 126 -9.52 -7.82 1.17
C ILE A 126 -9.67 -9.33 1.06
N VAL A 127 -8.64 -9.98 0.53
CA VAL A 127 -8.67 -11.42 0.20
C VAL A 127 -7.33 -12.08 0.52
N VAL A 128 -7.37 -13.39 0.79
CA VAL A 128 -6.17 -14.23 0.92
C VAL A 128 -6.13 -15.17 -0.28
N PRO A 129 -5.03 -15.22 -1.04
CA PRO A 129 -4.89 -16.21 -2.10
C PRO A 129 -4.69 -17.59 -1.50
N GLU A 130 -5.40 -18.58 -2.05
CA GLU A 130 -5.31 -19.99 -1.69
C GLU A 130 -4.98 -20.79 -2.96
N ILE A 131 -4.01 -21.69 -2.90
CA ILE A 131 -3.66 -22.57 -4.02
C ILE A 131 -4.18 -23.97 -3.73
N GLU A 132 -5.17 -24.40 -4.48
CA GLU A 132 -5.72 -25.75 -4.45
C GLU A 132 -5.65 -26.34 -5.86
N ASP A 133 -5.13 -27.55 -5.99
CA ASP A 133 -5.00 -28.27 -7.27
C ASP A 133 -4.37 -27.44 -8.41
N LYS A 134 -3.35 -26.64 -8.09
CA LYS A 134 -2.68 -25.71 -9.00
C LYS A 134 -3.56 -24.55 -9.51
N GLN A 135 -4.72 -24.35 -8.90
CA GLN A 135 -5.60 -23.21 -9.18
C GLN A 135 -5.52 -22.20 -8.05
N VAL A 136 -5.57 -20.93 -8.43
CA VAL A 136 -5.62 -19.83 -7.44
C VAL A 136 -7.07 -19.51 -7.14
N ASN A 137 -7.44 -19.70 -5.87
CA ASN A 137 -8.69 -19.27 -5.29
C ASN A 137 -8.46 -18.06 -4.37
N PHE A 138 -9.53 -17.37 -3.99
CA PHE A 138 -9.46 -16.23 -3.09
C PHE A 138 -10.44 -16.40 -1.93
N LYS A 139 -9.92 -16.62 -0.72
CA LYS A 139 -10.71 -16.49 0.50
C LYS A 139 -11.06 -15.01 0.72
N ARG A 140 -12.34 -14.68 0.65
CA ARG A 140 -12.86 -13.32 0.79
C ARG A 140 -13.01 -12.98 2.26
N LEU A 141 -12.20 -12.06 2.79
CA LEU A 141 -12.33 -11.60 4.19
C LEU A 141 -13.43 -10.57 4.33
N GLY A 142 -13.56 -9.67 3.36
CA GLY A 142 -14.61 -8.66 3.33
C GLY A 142 -14.33 -7.56 2.30
N SER A 143 -15.31 -6.68 2.14
CA SER A 143 -15.21 -5.56 1.21
C SER A 143 -15.57 -4.24 1.89
N GLN A 144 -14.96 -3.15 1.42
CA GLN A 144 -15.34 -1.80 1.79
C GLN A 144 -15.08 -0.83 0.64
N GLY A 145 -15.88 0.24 0.59
CA GLY A 145 -15.70 1.33 -0.36
C GLY A 145 -15.16 2.58 0.32
N TYR A 146 -15.75 3.72 -0.02
CA TYR A 146 -15.47 4.98 0.65
C TYR A 146 -16.06 4.99 2.06
N VAL A 147 -15.25 5.41 3.04
CA VAL A 147 -15.66 5.66 4.42
C VAL A 147 -15.35 7.11 4.75
N LYS A 148 -16.35 7.85 5.25
CA LYS A 148 -16.16 9.25 5.68
C LYS A 148 -15.33 9.28 6.96
N GLY A 149 -14.36 10.21 7.05
CA GLY A 149 -13.54 10.40 8.26
C GLY A 149 -12.05 10.20 8.03
N GLY A 150 -11.64 10.10 6.76
CA GLY A 150 -10.22 10.02 6.39
C GLY A 150 -9.56 8.68 6.68
N PRO A 151 -8.21 8.63 6.76
CA PRO A 151 -7.46 7.37 6.87
C PRO A 151 -7.81 6.60 8.14
N SER A 152 -7.87 7.26 9.28
CA SER A 152 -8.14 6.59 10.57
C SER A 152 -9.46 5.84 10.56
N ALA A 153 -10.54 6.44 10.04
CA ALA A 153 -11.85 5.81 9.95
C ALA A 153 -11.84 4.64 8.96
N TRP A 154 -11.19 4.82 7.80
CA TRP A 154 -11.08 3.79 6.78
C TRP A 154 -10.27 2.58 7.29
N ILE A 155 -9.14 2.83 7.95
CA ILE A 155 -8.26 1.82 8.55
C ILE A 155 -8.99 1.05 9.65
N ALA A 156 -9.78 1.72 10.48
CA ALA A 156 -10.54 1.06 11.54
C ALA A 156 -11.51 0.01 10.97
N GLU A 157 -12.20 0.31 9.88
CA GLU A 157 -13.08 -0.65 9.21
C GLU A 157 -12.29 -1.78 8.52
N ALA A 158 -11.16 -1.45 7.87
CA ALA A 158 -10.29 -2.45 7.27
C ALA A 158 -9.72 -3.43 8.31
N ASN A 159 -9.35 -2.95 9.48
CA ASN A 159 -8.88 -3.80 10.58
C ASN A 159 -9.95 -4.80 11.05
N LYS A 160 -11.23 -4.41 11.10
CA LYS A 160 -12.34 -5.34 11.41
C LYS A 160 -12.44 -6.46 10.36
N ILE A 161 -12.14 -6.16 9.10
CA ILE A 161 -12.11 -7.17 8.03
C ILE A 161 -10.91 -8.10 8.22
N LEU A 162 -9.74 -7.56 8.52
CA LEU A 162 -8.52 -8.33 8.72
C LEU A 162 -8.58 -9.30 9.91
N MET A 163 -9.35 -8.97 10.94
CA MET A 163 -9.57 -9.89 12.09
C MET A 163 -10.31 -11.19 11.71
N LYS A 164 -10.83 -11.31 10.49
CA LYS A 164 -11.50 -12.53 9.98
C LYS A 164 -10.54 -13.49 9.24
N LYS A 165 -9.26 -13.16 9.20
CA LYS A 165 -8.22 -13.94 8.52
C LYS A 165 -7.97 -15.34 9.09
#